data_a08ab91c817f2c94b6107879582438e0
#
_entry.id   a08ab91c817f2c94b6107879582438e0
#
_cell.length_a   1.000
_cell.length_b   1.000
_cell.length_c   1.000
_cell.angle_alpha   90.00
_cell.angle_beta   90.00
_cell.angle_gamma   90.00
#
_symmetry.space_group_name_H-M   'P 1'
#
loop_
_entity.id
_entity.type
_entity.pdbx_description
1 polymer ?
#
loop_
_entity_poly.entity_id
_entity_poly.type
_entity_poly.pdbx_seq_one_letter_code
_entity_poly.pdbx_strand_id
1 'polypeptide(L)'
;MSDFHANTEHAQKPYSFAIIAAFLFPCFQVVVMSAMSDRTARLHALQQALQQRILILDGGMGTMIQSYKLEEEDYRGERFADWPSDVKGNNDLLLLSRPDVIAAIEKAYLDAGADILETNTFNATQVSQADYGMESLVYELNVEGARVARRVADAKTLETPDKPRFVAGVLGPTSRTCSLSPDVNNPGYRNVTFD
;
A
#
# COMPACT_ATOMS: atom_id res chain seq x y z
N MET A 1 -43.54 74.29 10.93
CA MET A 1 -42.95 74.18 12.27
C MET A 1 -42.77 72.70 12.50
N SER A 2 -41.58 72.35 12.23
CA SER A 2 -40.53 71.63 12.98
C SER A 2 -40.85 70.14 13.21
N ASP A 3 -40.25 69.33 12.43
CA ASP A 3 -39.08 68.46 12.69
C ASP A 3 -39.24 67.52 13.90
N PHE A 4 -39.17 66.22 13.65
CA PHE A 4 -38.09 65.40 14.21
C PHE A 4 -38.00 64.02 13.53
N HIS A 5 -36.85 63.76 12.90
CA HIS A 5 -36.36 62.47 12.49
C HIS A 5 -36.12 61.53 13.64
N ALA A 6 -36.33 60.24 13.45
CA ALA A 6 -35.48 59.23 14.06
C ALA A 6 -35.46 57.97 13.19
N ASN A 7 -34.37 57.85 12.51
CA ASN A 7 -33.92 56.71 11.73
C ASN A 7 -33.38 55.67 12.72
N THR A 8 -33.86 54.44 12.66
CA THR A 8 -33.15 53.31 13.32
C THR A 8 -32.96 52.20 12.30
N GLU A 9 -31.81 52.26 11.63
CA GLU A 9 -31.24 51.14 10.89
C GLU A 9 -30.87 50.03 11.90
N HIS A 10 -31.58 48.91 11.78
CA HIS A 10 -31.07 47.65 12.35
C HIS A 10 -30.11 47.03 11.34
N ALA A 11 -28.85 47.33 11.50
CA ALA A 11 -27.75 46.61 10.87
C ALA A 11 -27.68 45.17 11.42
N GLN A 12 -28.18 44.21 10.66
CA GLN A 12 -27.87 42.79 10.90
C GLN A 12 -26.40 42.55 10.61
N LYS A 13 -25.64 42.23 11.61
CA LYS A 13 -24.26 41.78 11.48
C LYS A 13 -24.23 40.38 10.85
N PRO A 14 -23.44 40.13 9.81
CA PRO A 14 -23.23 38.79 9.31
C PRO A 14 -22.17 38.09 10.19
N TYR A 15 -22.64 37.43 11.22
CA TYR A 15 -21.76 36.49 11.92
C TYR A 15 -22.07 35.09 11.50
N SER A 16 -21.05 34.34 11.13
CA SER A 16 -21.06 32.92 11.34
C SER A 16 -20.63 31.97 10.21
N PHE A 17 -20.36 32.44 9.01
CA PHE A 17 -19.81 31.49 8.00
C PHE A 17 -18.26 31.51 7.92
N ALA A 18 -17.63 32.62 8.23
CA ALA A 18 -16.18 32.74 8.20
C ALA A 18 -15.44 32.05 9.37
N ILE A 19 -16.12 31.87 10.51
CA ILE A 19 -15.50 31.26 11.72
C ILE A 19 -15.50 29.74 11.62
N ILE A 20 -16.52 29.13 11.01
CA ILE A 20 -16.58 27.66 10.84
C ILE A 20 -15.55 27.18 9.80
N ALA A 21 -15.33 27.95 8.73
CA ALA A 21 -14.29 27.62 7.75
C ALA A 21 -12.88 27.75 8.32
N ALA A 22 -12.63 28.68 9.25
CA ALA A 22 -11.32 28.86 9.87
C ALA A 22 -10.95 27.75 10.88
N PHE A 23 -11.91 27.02 11.43
CA PHE A 23 -11.65 25.91 12.37
C PHE A 23 -11.49 24.55 11.69
N LEU A 24 -12.04 24.36 10.49
CA LEU A 24 -11.89 23.11 9.71
C LEU A 24 -10.60 23.08 8.90
N PHE A 25 -10.10 24.21 8.42
CA PHE A 25 -8.87 24.32 7.65
C PHE A 25 -7.59 23.92 8.40
N PRO A 26 -7.36 24.36 9.64
CA PRO A 26 -6.14 23.98 10.36
C PRO A 26 -6.09 22.49 10.72
N CYS A 27 -7.25 21.83 10.96
CA CYS A 27 -7.27 20.42 11.30
C CYS A 27 -6.91 19.55 10.09
N PHE A 28 -7.41 19.87 8.89
CA PHE A 28 -7.06 19.17 7.67
C PHE A 28 -5.59 19.41 7.28
N GLN A 29 -5.11 20.63 7.44
CA GLN A 29 -3.72 20.99 7.15
C GLN A 29 -2.74 20.34 8.13
N VAL A 30 -3.10 20.21 9.41
CA VAL A 30 -2.30 19.51 10.42
C VAL A 30 -2.23 18.01 10.11
N VAL A 31 -3.33 17.39 9.69
CA VAL A 31 -3.34 15.95 9.32
C VAL A 31 -2.48 15.69 8.07
N VAL A 32 -2.59 16.53 7.05
CA VAL A 32 -1.78 16.40 5.83
C VAL A 32 -0.30 16.69 6.10
N MET A 33 0.00 17.71 6.92
CA MET A 33 1.38 18.02 7.31
C MET A 33 1.98 16.94 8.21
N SER A 34 1.20 16.32 9.10
CA SER A 34 1.66 15.21 9.93
C SER A 34 1.99 13.97 9.10
N ALA A 35 1.16 13.62 8.12
CA ALA A 35 1.43 12.49 7.22
C ALA A 35 2.65 12.74 6.30
N MET A 36 2.81 13.97 5.81
CA MET A 36 4.00 14.36 5.04
C MET A 36 5.27 14.40 5.90
N SER A 37 5.17 14.89 7.13
CA SER A 37 6.27 14.91 8.10
C SER A 37 6.75 13.50 8.41
N ASP A 38 5.85 12.55 8.62
CA ASP A 38 6.18 11.16 8.91
C ASP A 38 6.88 10.47 7.72
N ARG A 39 6.42 10.68 6.48
CA ARG A 39 7.08 10.17 5.28
C ARG A 39 8.48 10.78 5.10
N THR A 40 8.62 12.08 5.26
CA THR A 40 9.89 12.78 5.12
C THR A 40 10.88 12.32 6.18
N ALA A 41 10.44 12.16 7.42
CA ALA A 41 11.25 11.66 8.51
C ALA A 41 11.75 10.23 8.23
N ARG A 42 10.90 9.35 7.70
CA ARG A 42 11.30 7.98 7.33
C ARG A 42 12.31 7.95 6.19
N LEU A 43 12.13 8.77 5.16
CA LEU A 43 13.10 8.87 4.06
C LEU A 43 14.45 9.39 4.55
N HIS A 44 14.45 10.38 5.42
CA HIS A 44 15.67 10.89 6.03
C HIS A 44 16.36 9.83 6.89
N ALA A 45 15.61 9.09 7.71
CA ALA A 45 16.15 7.98 8.50
C ALA A 45 16.74 6.88 7.62
N LEU A 46 16.10 6.53 6.50
CA LEU A 46 16.63 5.58 5.51
C LEU A 46 17.96 6.07 4.92
N GLN A 47 18.02 7.32 4.51
CA GLN A 47 19.25 7.92 3.95
C GLN A 47 20.38 7.93 4.97
N GLN A 48 20.11 8.29 6.22
CA GLN A 48 21.09 8.23 7.30
C GLN A 48 21.59 6.81 7.58
N ALA A 49 20.70 5.84 7.63
CA ALA A 49 21.06 4.45 7.84
C ALA A 49 21.95 3.91 6.72
N LEU A 50 21.66 4.25 5.45
CA LEU A 50 22.48 3.88 4.29
C LEU A 50 23.89 4.47 4.31
N GLN A 51 24.09 5.63 4.97
CA GLN A 51 25.42 6.23 5.12
C GLN A 51 26.25 5.57 6.23
N GLN A 52 25.59 4.90 7.17
CA GLN A 52 26.23 4.34 8.36
C GLN A 52 26.54 2.84 8.23
N ARG A 53 25.71 2.11 7.49
CA ARG A 53 25.82 0.66 7.37
C ARG A 53 25.11 0.12 6.12
N ILE A 54 25.41 -1.12 5.80
CA ILE A 54 24.65 -1.90 4.81
C ILE A 54 23.25 -2.18 5.39
N LEU A 55 22.20 -1.97 4.61
CA LEU A 55 20.85 -2.38 4.94
C LEU A 55 20.54 -3.69 4.24
N ILE A 56 19.83 -4.56 4.93
CA ILE A 56 19.49 -5.90 4.46
C ILE A 56 18.00 -5.92 4.11
N LEU A 57 17.69 -6.28 2.85
CA LEU A 57 16.35 -6.65 2.43
C LEU A 57 15.95 -7.97 3.07
N ASP A 58 14.66 -8.21 3.16
CA ASP A 58 14.13 -9.54 3.46
C ASP A 58 14.43 -10.52 2.32
N GLY A 59 13.76 -11.68 2.31
CA GLY A 59 14.08 -12.75 1.37
C GLY A 59 12.85 -13.36 0.73
N GLY A 60 13.02 -14.55 0.15
CA GLY A 60 12.03 -15.21 -0.69
C GLY A 60 10.70 -15.49 -0.02
N MET A 61 9.71 -14.61 -0.21
CA MET A 61 8.35 -14.76 0.32
C MET A 61 7.71 -16.08 -0.14
N GLY A 62 7.80 -16.42 -1.43
CA GLY A 62 7.24 -17.65 -1.98
C GLY A 62 7.78 -18.92 -1.30
N THR A 63 9.09 -18.97 -1.02
CA THR A 63 9.70 -20.11 -0.31
C THR A 63 9.17 -20.25 1.11
N MET A 64 8.98 -19.13 1.80
CA MET A 64 8.41 -19.14 3.15
C MET A 64 6.94 -19.57 3.14
N ILE A 65 6.14 -19.08 2.18
CA ILE A 65 4.74 -19.50 2.01
C ILE A 65 4.66 -21.03 1.79
N GLN A 66 5.54 -21.61 0.97
CA GLN A 66 5.58 -23.05 0.74
C GLN A 66 5.76 -23.86 2.03
N SER A 67 6.49 -23.34 3.01
CA SER A 67 6.69 -24.01 4.30
C SER A 67 5.40 -24.17 5.11
N TYR A 68 4.41 -23.34 4.88
CA TYR A 68 3.08 -23.42 5.53
C TYR A 68 2.20 -24.50 4.92
N LYS A 69 2.52 -25.05 3.73
CA LYS A 69 1.78 -26.10 3.03
C LYS A 69 0.29 -25.76 2.87
N LEU A 70 0.02 -24.51 2.50
CA LEU A 70 -1.34 -24.01 2.29
C LEU A 70 -2.02 -24.75 1.12
N GLU A 71 -3.28 -25.09 1.32
CA GLU A 71 -4.13 -25.74 0.33
C GLU A 71 -5.10 -24.73 -0.33
N GLU A 72 -5.89 -25.18 -1.30
CA GLU A 72 -6.82 -24.32 -2.05
C GLU A 72 -7.76 -23.54 -1.13
N GLU A 73 -8.26 -24.18 -0.09
CA GLU A 73 -9.17 -23.59 0.89
C GLU A 73 -8.52 -22.42 1.65
N ASP A 74 -7.22 -22.51 1.93
CA ASP A 74 -6.47 -21.45 2.60
C ASP A 74 -6.33 -20.22 1.70
N TYR A 75 -6.07 -20.44 0.40
CA TYR A 75 -5.99 -19.35 -0.58
C TYR A 75 -7.34 -18.70 -0.81
N ARG A 76 -8.44 -19.47 -0.80
CA ARG A 76 -9.79 -18.92 -0.94
C ARG A 76 -10.21 -18.14 0.29
N GLY A 77 -9.96 -18.68 1.48
CA GLY A 77 -10.57 -18.17 2.70
C GLY A 77 -12.10 -18.11 2.58
N GLU A 78 -12.74 -17.34 3.44
CA GLU A 78 -14.20 -17.16 3.37
C GLU A 78 -14.63 -16.31 2.17
N ARG A 79 -13.84 -15.29 1.82
CA ARG A 79 -14.20 -14.29 0.82
C ARG A 79 -14.27 -14.83 -0.59
N PHE A 80 -13.46 -15.83 -0.92
CA PHE A 80 -13.33 -16.37 -2.26
C PHE A 80 -13.73 -17.85 -2.33
N ALA A 81 -14.52 -18.32 -1.35
CA ALA A 81 -14.97 -19.72 -1.27
C ALA A 81 -15.61 -20.22 -2.58
N ASP A 82 -16.45 -19.38 -3.20
CA ASP A 82 -17.18 -19.69 -4.43
C ASP A 82 -16.49 -19.15 -5.69
N TRP A 83 -15.18 -18.81 -5.63
CA TRP A 83 -14.48 -18.32 -6.81
C TRP A 83 -14.43 -19.38 -7.90
N PRO A 84 -14.69 -19.02 -9.18
CA PRO A 84 -14.95 -20.00 -10.23
C PRO A 84 -13.71 -20.80 -10.70
N SER A 85 -12.50 -20.31 -10.41
CA SER A 85 -11.23 -20.95 -10.78
C SER A 85 -10.40 -21.28 -9.56
N ASP A 86 -9.44 -22.21 -9.72
CA ASP A 86 -8.47 -22.49 -8.67
C ASP A 86 -7.57 -21.28 -8.44
N VAL A 87 -7.28 -21.00 -7.16
CA VAL A 87 -6.48 -19.83 -6.74
C VAL A 87 -5.21 -20.22 -5.96
N LYS A 88 -5.00 -21.52 -5.72
CA LYS A 88 -3.77 -22.02 -5.12
C LYS A 88 -2.57 -21.63 -5.98
N GLY A 89 -1.60 -20.99 -5.35
CA GLY A 89 -0.42 -20.45 -6.04
C GLY A 89 -0.50 -18.93 -6.30
N ASN A 90 -1.67 -18.30 -6.17
CA ASN A 90 -1.77 -16.85 -6.16
C ASN A 90 -1.34 -16.31 -4.79
N ASN A 91 -0.03 -16.25 -4.57
CA ASN A 91 0.53 -15.85 -3.27
C ASN A 91 0.14 -14.44 -2.85
N ASP A 92 -0.10 -13.55 -3.80
CA ASP A 92 -0.53 -12.17 -3.52
C ASP A 92 -1.95 -12.15 -2.92
N LEU A 93 -2.81 -13.11 -3.29
CA LEU A 93 -4.16 -13.24 -2.75
C LEU A 93 -4.17 -13.47 -1.23
N LEU A 94 -3.11 -14.06 -0.69
CA LEU A 94 -2.97 -14.29 0.76
C LEU A 94 -2.99 -13.00 1.57
N LEU A 95 -2.73 -11.84 0.96
CA LEU A 95 -2.94 -10.54 1.60
C LEU A 95 -4.40 -10.31 2.02
N LEU A 96 -5.35 -10.92 1.32
CA LEU A 96 -6.79 -10.78 1.56
C LEU A 96 -7.38 -11.99 2.29
N SER A 97 -6.89 -13.20 2.03
CA SER A 97 -7.41 -14.43 2.64
C SER A 97 -6.66 -14.84 3.91
N ARG A 98 -5.34 -14.69 3.93
CA ARG A 98 -4.46 -15.11 5.06
C ARG A 98 -3.39 -14.05 5.37
N PRO A 99 -3.78 -12.81 5.68
CA PRO A 99 -2.82 -11.75 6.02
C PRO A 99 -1.99 -12.07 7.28
N ASP A 100 -2.47 -12.99 8.12
CA ASP A 100 -1.77 -13.52 9.28
C ASP A 100 -0.49 -14.25 8.89
N VAL A 101 -0.54 -15.07 7.85
CA VAL A 101 0.61 -15.82 7.32
C VAL A 101 1.66 -14.86 6.77
N ILE A 102 1.24 -13.90 5.94
CA ILE A 102 2.17 -12.91 5.37
C ILE A 102 2.84 -12.09 6.47
N ALA A 103 2.06 -11.57 7.42
CA ALA A 103 2.61 -10.82 8.55
C ALA A 103 3.58 -11.65 9.41
N ALA A 104 3.31 -12.95 9.62
CA ALA A 104 4.20 -13.84 10.34
C ALA A 104 5.54 -14.05 9.63
N ILE A 105 5.51 -14.20 8.30
CA ILE A 105 6.72 -14.34 7.47
C ILE A 105 7.55 -13.04 7.52
N GLU A 106 6.91 -11.89 7.30
CA GLU A 106 7.56 -10.58 7.35
C GLU A 106 8.21 -10.34 8.73
N LYS A 107 7.48 -10.69 9.80
CA LYS A 107 8.02 -10.61 11.17
C LYS A 107 9.24 -11.51 11.34
N ALA A 108 9.21 -12.74 10.83
CA ALA A 108 10.34 -13.66 10.93
C ALA A 108 11.60 -13.10 10.24
N TYR A 109 11.46 -12.45 9.08
CA TYR A 109 12.57 -11.77 8.42
C TYR A 109 13.12 -10.60 9.25
N LEU A 110 12.24 -9.78 9.85
CA LEU A 110 12.69 -8.69 10.72
C LEU A 110 13.36 -9.20 12.01
N ASP A 111 12.89 -10.32 12.55
CA ASP A 111 13.51 -10.97 13.72
C ASP A 111 14.87 -11.56 13.38
N ALA A 112 15.05 -12.05 12.15
CA ALA A 112 16.34 -12.50 11.63
C ALA A 112 17.31 -11.34 11.33
N GLY A 113 16.84 -10.09 11.36
CA GLY A 113 17.69 -8.91 11.26
C GLY A 113 17.50 -8.06 10.00
N ALA A 114 16.54 -8.36 9.14
CA ALA A 114 16.21 -7.53 7.99
C ALA A 114 15.88 -6.10 8.40
N ASP A 115 16.20 -5.16 7.54
CA ASP A 115 15.97 -3.72 7.70
C ASP A 115 14.80 -3.23 6.85
N ILE A 116 14.62 -3.85 5.69
CA ILE A 116 13.64 -3.47 4.68
C ILE A 116 12.79 -4.69 4.35
N LEU A 117 11.47 -4.55 4.46
CA LEU A 117 10.51 -5.53 3.97
C LEU A 117 10.10 -5.19 2.55
N GLU A 118 9.96 -6.19 1.71
CA GLU A 118 9.30 -6.10 0.41
C GLU A 118 7.81 -6.46 0.55
N THR A 119 6.93 -5.70 -0.10
CA THR A 119 5.50 -6.03 -0.10
C THR A 119 5.25 -7.34 -0.86
N ASN A 120 4.31 -8.15 -0.41
CA ASN A 120 3.89 -9.36 -1.12
C ASN A 120 2.97 -9.04 -2.32
N THR A 121 3.49 -8.24 -3.27
CA THR A 121 2.74 -7.71 -4.42
C THR A 121 3.43 -8.00 -5.76
N PHE A 122 4.22 -9.06 -5.82
CA PHE A 122 5.01 -9.42 -7.01
C PHE A 122 4.16 -9.63 -8.26
N ASN A 123 3.00 -10.27 -8.11
CA ASN A 123 2.02 -10.51 -9.18
C ASN A 123 0.77 -9.63 -9.05
N ALA A 124 0.78 -8.58 -8.23
CA ALA A 124 -0.37 -7.69 -8.05
C ALA A 124 -0.51 -6.70 -9.21
N THR A 125 -0.56 -7.21 -10.43
CA THR A 125 -0.79 -6.48 -11.69
C THR A 125 -2.01 -7.06 -12.42
N GLN A 126 -2.69 -6.26 -13.23
CA GLN A 126 -3.82 -6.75 -14.03
C GLN A 126 -3.41 -7.90 -14.95
N VAL A 127 -2.22 -7.82 -15.53
CA VAL A 127 -1.69 -8.87 -16.43
C VAL A 127 -1.54 -10.20 -15.69
N SER A 128 -0.97 -10.20 -14.50
CA SER A 128 -0.73 -11.43 -13.74
C SER A 128 -2.02 -11.96 -13.08
N GLN A 129 -2.86 -11.07 -12.58
CA GLN A 129 -4.11 -11.45 -11.93
C GLN A 129 -5.18 -11.91 -12.92
N ALA A 130 -5.03 -11.64 -14.23
CA ALA A 130 -5.88 -12.18 -15.28
C ALA A 130 -5.86 -13.71 -15.34
N ASP A 131 -4.76 -14.35 -14.95
CA ASP A 131 -4.65 -15.81 -14.90
C ASP A 131 -5.64 -16.44 -13.90
N TYR A 132 -6.11 -15.66 -12.93
CA TYR A 132 -7.08 -16.06 -11.91
C TYR A 132 -8.45 -15.36 -12.05
N GLY A 133 -8.62 -14.49 -13.06
CA GLY A 133 -9.82 -13.66 -13.23
C GLY A 133 -9.99 -12.61 -12.12
N MET A 134 -8.88 -12.15 -11.51
CA MET A 134 -8.85 -11.28 -10.32
C MET A 134 -8.31 -9.88 -10.61
N GLU A 135 -8.35 -9.42 -11.86
CA GLU A 135 -7.82 -8.11 -12.27
C GLU A 135 -8.43 -6.95 -11.46
N SER A 136 -9.69 -7.08 -11.09
CA SER A 136 -10.41 -6.05 -10.31
C SER A 136 -9.87 -5.88 -8.88
N LEU A 137 -9.15 -6.87 -8.35
CA LEU A 137 -8.60 -6.84 -7.00
C LEU A 137 -7.21 -6.20 -6.93
N VAL A 138 -6.59 -5.89 -8.05
CA VAL A 138 -5.19 -5.41 -8.12
C VAL A 138 -4.94 -4.20 -7.24
N TYR A 139 -5.84 -3.22 -7.25
CA TYR A 139 -5.69 -2.04 -6.39
C TYR A 139 -5.72 -2.42 -4.91
N GLU A 140 -6.67 -3.25 -4.50
CA GLU A 140 -6.82 -3.72 -3.12
C GLU A 140 -5.61 -4.53 -2.67
N LEU A 141 -5.12 -5.46 -3.49
CA LEU A 141 -3.92 -6.25 -3.22
C LEU A 141 -2.71 -5.35 -2.92
N ASN A 142 -2.46 -4.34 -3.75
CA ASN A 142 -1.36 -3.41 -3.55
C ASN A 142 -1.52 -2.58 -2.26
N VAL A 143 -2.73 -2.14 -1.97
CA VAL A 143 -3.01 -1.37 -0.74
C VAL A 143 -2.82 -2.23 0.50
N GLU A 144 -3.36 -3.45 0.51
CA GLU A 144 -3.23 -4.35 1.66
C GLU A 144 -1.79 -4.85 1.83
N GLY A 145 -1.08 -5.12 0.75
CA GLY A 145 0.35 -5.44 0.80
C GLY A 145 1.17 -4.36 1.51
N ALA A 146 0.95 -3.10 1.12
CA ALA A 146 1.60 -1.98 1.78
C ALA A 146 1.19 -1.83 3.25
N ARG A 147 -0.09 -2.07 3.59
CA ARG A 147 -0.60 -1.98 4.96
C ARG A 147 -0.05 -3.06 5.87
N VAL A 148 -0.01 -4.31 5.40
CA VAL A 148 0.53 -5.44 6.17
C VAL A 148 2.00 -5.19 6.48
N ALA A 149 2.82 -4.94 5.46
CA ALA A 149 4.24 -4.70 5.62
C ALA A 149 4.53 -3.49 6.52
N ARG A 150 3.79 -2.39 6.35
CA ARG A 150 4.00 -1.20 7.18
C ARG A 150 3.66 -1.46 8.64
N ARG A 151 2.56 -2.15 8.94
CA ARG A 151 2.16 -2.51 10.31
C ARG A 151 3.23 -3.37 11.00
N VAL A 152 3.76 -4.37 10.30
CA VAL A 152 4.81 -5.26 10.85
C VAL A 152 6.12 -4.49 11.08
N ALA A 153 6.52 -3.65 10.12
CA ALA A 153 7.72 -2.83 10.23
C ALA A 153 7.60 -1.78 11.34
N ASP A 154 6.44 -1.17 11.53
CA ASP A 154 6.20 -0.20 12.62
C ASP A 154 6.26 -0.88 13.97
N ALA A 155 5.63 -2.05 14.12
CA ALA A 155 5.67 -2.83 15.35
C ALA A 155 7.12 -3.18 15.73
N LYS A 156 7.92 -3.65 14.77
CA LYS A 156 9.33 -3.97 15.01
C LYS A 156 10.19 -2.76 15.33
N THR A 157 9.90 -1.63 14.70
CA THR A 157 10.58 -0.36 15.00
C THR A 157 10.29 0.10 16.42
N LEU A 158 9.07 -0.08 16.93
CA LEU A 158 8.73 0.23 18.32
C LEU A 158 9.50 -0.65 19.32
N GLU A 159 9.77 -1.94 18.98
CA GLU A 159 10.60 -2.81 19.80
C GLU A 159 12.07 -2.37 19.85
N THR A 160 12.58 -1.82 18.76
CA THR A 160 13.98 -1.41 18.59
C THR A 160 14.07 -0.05 17.90
N PRO A 161 13.79 1.07 18.61
CA PRO A 161 13.72 2.40 18.00
C PRO A 161 15.01 2.89 17.35
N ASP A 162 16.15 2.42 17.85
CA ASP A 162 17.48 2.75 17.29
C ASP A 162 17.75 2.07 15.94
N LYS A 163 16.92 1.10 15.58
CA LYS A 163 16.98 0.39 14.30
C LYS A 163 15.62 0.46 13.58
N PRO A 164 15.29 1.58 12.93
CA PRO A 164 14.02 1.73 12.20
C PRO A 164 13.94 0.73 11.04
N ARG A 165 12.72 0.26 10.74
CA ARG A 165 12.43 -0.65 9.62
C ARG A 165 11.70 0.08 8.51
N PHE A 166 12.00 -0.33 7.30
CA PHE A 166 11.48 0.29 6.08
C PHE A 166 10.65 -0.70 5.28
N VAL A 167 9.87 -0.19 4.34
CA VAL A 167 9.06 -1.00 3.43
C VAL A 167 9.32 -0.53 2.00
N ALA A 168 9.63 -1.48 1.12
CA ALA A 168 9.75 -1.28 -0.32
C ALA A 168 8.55 -1.91 -1.03
N GLY A 169 7.89 -1.16 -1.92
CA GLY A 169 6.86 -1.71 -2.79
C GLY A 169 7.48 -2.54 -3.91
N VAL A 170 6.99 -3.76 -4.09
CA VAL A 170 7.46 -4.66 -5.15
C VAL A 170 6.66 -4.42 -6.42
N LEU A 171 7.36 -4.25 -7.53
CA LEU A 171 6.85 -4.25 -8.89
C LEU A 171 7.46 -5.45 -9.63
N GLY A 172 6.73 -6.55 -9.69
CA GLY A 172 7.20 -7.75 -10.38
C GLY A 172 7.14 -7.62 -11.90
N PRO A 173 7.94 -8.41 -12.63
CA PRO A 173 7.86 -8.48 -14.08
C PRO A 173 6.56 -9.13 -14.52
N THR A 174 6.10 -8.81 -15.72
CA THR A 174 4.95 -9.46 -16.33
C THR A 174 5.38 -10.52 -17.35
N SER A 175 4.50 -11.48 -17.64
CA SER A 175 4.66 -12.46 -18.71
C SER A 175 4.54 -11.86 -20.11
N ARG A 176 4.18 -10.57 -20.21
CA ARG A 176 3.98 -9.85 -21.46
C ARG A 176 5.06 -8.79 -21.65
N THR A 177 5.45 -8.58 -22.90
CA THR A 177 6.50 -7.61 -23.24
C THR A 177 6.12 -6.81 -24.47
N CYS A 178 6.50 -5.52 -24.47
CA CYS A 178 6.40 -4.65 -25.64
C CYS A 178 7.65 -4.74 -26.54
N SER A 179 8.73 -5.40 -26.11
CA SER A 179 10.01 -5.43 -26.83
C SER A 179 10.07 -6.53 -27.90
N LEU A 180 9.44 -7.66 -27.67
CA LEU A 180 9.46 -8.81 -28.58
C LEU A 180 8.06 -9.19 -29.05
N SER A 181 7.95 -9.67 -30.30
CA SER A 181 6.72 -10.29 -30.77
C SER A 181 6.58 -11.70 -30.21
N PRO A 182 5.42 -12.08 -29.65
CA PRO A 182 5.13 -13.48 -29.32
C PRO A 182 4.79 -14.33 -30.56
N ASP A 183 4.55 -13.70 -31.73
CA ASP A 183 4.27 -14.36 -32.99
C ASP A 183 5.48 -14.24 -33.92
N VAL A 184 6.12 -15.40 -34.21
CA VAL A 184 7.31 -15.51 -35.07
C VAL A 184 7.01 -15.03 -36.48
N ASN A 185 5.76 -15.23 -36.97
CA ASN A 185 5.36 -14.88 -38.33
C ASN A 185 4.93 -13.41 -38.46
N ASN A 186 4.75 -12.71 -37.32
CA ASN A 186 4.40 -11.29 -37.30
C ASN A 186 5.32 -10.53 -36.37
N PRO A 187 6.53 -10.15 -36.79
CA PRO A 187 7.51 -9.48 -35.93
C PRO A 187 7.05 -8.12 -35.36
N GLY A 188 6.08 -7.49 -36.00
CA GLY A 188 5.51 -6.22 -35.58
C GLY A 188 4.41 -6.35 -34.48
N TYR A 189 3.88 -7.54 -34.28
CA TYR A 189 2.81 -7.75 -33.31
C TYR A 189 3.31 -7.59 -31.87
N ARG A 190 2.47 -6.97 -31.05
CA ARG A 190 2.66 -6.87 -29.58
C ARG A 190 1.35 -7.26 -28.92
N ASN A 191 1.42 -8.05 -27.86
CA ASN A 191 0.25 -8.48 -27.10
C ASN A 191 -0.10 -7.54 -25.93
N VAL A 192 0.67 -6.48 -25.77
CA VAL A 192 0.39 -5.35 -24.88
C VAL A 192 0.85 -4.06 -25.54
N THR A 193 0.19 -2.96 -25.20
CA THR A 193 0.61 -1.61 -25.53
C THR A 193 1.36 -1.00 -24.34
N PHE A 194 2.00 0.12 -24.57
CA PHE A 194 2.69 0.83 -23.50
C PHE A 194 1.71 1.62 -22.62
N ASP A 195 0.53 1.93 -23.13
CA ASP A 195 -0.56 2.62 -22.42
C ASP A 195 -1.37 1.56 -21.61
#